data_527973491839b09d3cb2bc7759c3f99c
#
_entry.id   527973491839b09d3cb2bc7759c3f99c
#
_cell.length_a   1.000
_cell.length_b   1.000
_cell.length_c   1.000
_cell.angle_alpha   90.00
_cell.angle_beta   90.00
_cell.angle_gamma   90.00
#
_symmetry.space_group_name_H-M   'P 1'
#
loop_
_entity.id
_entity.type
_entity.pdbx_description
1 polymer ?
#
loop_
_entity_poly.entity_id
_entity_poly.type
_entity_poly.pdbx_seq_one_letter_code
_entity_poly.pdbx_strand_id
1 'polypeptide(L)'
;YLYGTLAIPRFLDITGSRYQMSLFITRQLIVIADDSDFSIRLLQNIRMRKVHQGVNKGRFLFNFVTEFLERDYEILDSMEHTLMSMEEEASQRETENYQEKLMPLRRELLTLRSYYNEMVDFAKNLEENENGYFRKKQISYFDTIEDRADRLMNKTAQLLEYAEQVKDA
;
A
#
# COMPACT_ATOMS: atom_id res chain seq x y z
N TYR A 1 -5.21 15.48 -19.89
CA TYR A 1 -4.45 14.36 -19.28
C TYR A 1 -4.73 14.25 -17.78
N LEU A 2 -4.63 13.06 -17.26
CA LEU A 2 -4.72 12.81 -15.83
C LEU A 2 -3.29 12.69 -15.27
N TYR A 3 -3.02 13.43 -14.19
CA TYR A 3 -1.72 13.41 -13.51
C TYR A 3 -1.89 13.03 -12.05
N GLY A 4 -1.00 12.18 -11.55
CA GLY A 4 -0.95 11.82 -10.16
C GLY A 4 0.45 11.43 -9.71
N THR A 5 0.67 11.49 -8.41
CA THR A 5 1.92 11.05 -7.78
C THR A 5 1.63 9.95 -6.78
N LEU A 6 2.55 8.99 -6.70
CA LEU A 6 2.53 7.92 -5.72
C LEU A 6 3.82 7.93 -4.92
N ALA A 7 3.72 7.88 -3.60
CA ALA A 7 4.85 7.78 -2.69
C ALA A 7 4.70 6.47 -1.90
N ILE A 8 5.50 5.47 -2.27
CA ILE A 8 5.37 4.11 -1.75
C ILE A 8 6.40 3.86 -0.67
N PRO A 9 6.00 3.50 0.56
CA PRO A 9 6.94 3.17 1.63
C PRO A 9 7.86 2.01 1.24
N ARG A 10 9.13 2.12 1.62
CA ARG A 10 10.09 1.03 1.41
C ARG A 10 9.88 -0.04 2.46
N PHE A 11 9.84 -1.28 2.04
CA PHE A 11 9.58 -2.44 2.89
C PHE A 11 10.53 -2.54 4.10
N LEU A 12 11.83 -2.27 3.89
CA LEU A 12 12.86 -2.36 4.94
C LEU A 12 13.02 -1.09 5.77
N ASP A 13 12.36 0.00 5.38
CA ASP A 13 12.47 1.30 6.06
C ASP A 13 11.18 2.10 5.87
N ILE A 14 10.10 1.63 6.49
CA ILE A 14 8.73 2.14 6.27
C ILE A 14 8.60 3.62 6.60
N THR A 15 9.24 4.09 7.67
CA THR A 15 9.20 5.49 8.09
C THR A 15 10.25 6.38 7.44
N GLY A 16 11.12 5.80 6.62
CA GLY A 16 12.19 6.50 5.91
C GLY A 16 11.74 7.11 4.59
N SER A 17 12.70 7.31 3.70
CA SER A 17 12.41 7.83 2.36
C SER A 17 11.56 6.85 1.54
N ARG A 18 10.61 7.40 0.78
CA ARG A 18 9.69 6.61 -0.04
C ARG A 18 10.15 6.57 -1.49
N TYR A 19 9.72 5.52 -2.23
CA TYR A 19 9.79 5.55 -3.68
C TYR A 19 8.75 6.53 -4.21
N GLN A 20 9.18 7.52 -4.97
CA GLN A 20 8.28 8.52 -5.53
C GLN A 20 8.19 8.35 -7.04
N MET A 21 6.97 8.32 -7.56
CA MET A 21 6.72 8.24 -8.98
C MET A 21 5.58 9.17 -9.38
N SER A 22 5.65 9.64 -10.60
CA SER A 22 4.59 10.43 -11.24
C SER A 22 3.98 9.65 -12.38
N LEU A 23 2.67 9.69 -12.46
CA LEU A 23 1.88 9.02 -13.49
C LEU A 23 1.18 10.07 -14.35
N PHE A 24 1.36 9.98 -15.66
CA PHE A 24 0.66 10.78 -16.65
C PHE A 24 -0.16 9.84 -17.51
N ILE A 25 -1.46 10.03 -17.53
CA ILE A 25 -2.40 9.18 -18.27
C ILE A 25 -3.11 10.02 -19.30
N THR A 26 -3.04 9.59 -20.56
CA THR A 26 -3.82 10.13 -21.68
C THR A 26 -4.73 9.04 -22.22
N ARG A 27 -5.51 9.38 -23.25
CA ARG A 27 -6.35 8.39 -23.91
C ARG A 27 -5.54 7.20 -24.45
N GLN A 28 -4.33 7.43 -24.90
CA GLN A 28 -3.52 6.43 -25.61
C GLN A 28 -2.29 5.96 -24.85
N LEU A 29 -1.86 6.67 -23.81
CA LEU A 29 -0.54 6.47 -23.23
C LEU A 29 -0.57 6.61 -21.71
N ILE A 30 0.23 5.79 -21.02
CA ILE A 30 0.57 5.94 -19.61
C ILE A 30 2.08 6.14 -19.54
N VAL A 31 2.50 7.24 -18.93
CA VAL A 31 3.90 7.55 -18.66
C VAL A 31 4.13 7.49 -17.16
N ILE A 32 5.16 6.75 -16.77
CA ILE A 32 5.61 6.65 -15.38
C ILE A 32 6.99 7.30 -15.29
N ALA A 33 7.10 8.35 -14.50
CA ALA A 33 8.37 9.00 -14.19
C ALA A 33 8.79 8.61 -12.77
N ASP A 34 9.96 8.01 -12.64
CA ASP A 34 10.49 7.47 -11.40
C ASP A 34 11.98 7.83 -11.31
N ASP A 35 12.42 8.31 -10.17
CA ASP A 35 13.81 8.66 -9.90
C ASP A 35 14.66 7.46 -9.45
N SER A 36 14.05 6.27 -9.37
CA SER A 36 14.69 5.02 -8.99
C SER A 36 14.42 3.93 -10.03
N ASP A 37 14.94 2.74 -9.81
CA ASP A 37 14.67 1.56 -10.63
C ASP A 37 13.44 0.75 -10.15
N PHE A 38 12.69 1.28 -9.19
CA PHE A 38 11.57 0.57 -8.56
C PHE A 38 10.47 0.22 -9.57
N SER A 39 10.00 1.18 -10.36
CA SER A 39 8.95 0.95 -11.35
C SER A 39 9.39 -0.03 -12.44
N ILE A 40 10.65 0.05 -12.87
CA ILE A 40 11.21 -0.89 -13.87
C ILE A 40 11.21 -2.31 -13.33
N ARG A 41 11.62 -2.50 -12.08
CA ARG A 41 11.61 -3.82 -11.44
C ARG A 41 10.19 -4.38 -11.31
N LEU A 42 9.22 -3.54 -10.95
CA LEU A 42 7.81 -3.92 -10.91
C LEU A 42 7.31 -4.38 -12.27
N LEU A 43 7.60 -3.61 -13.31
CA LEU A 43 7.19 -3.94 -14.68
C LEU A 43 7.80 -5.26 -15.16
N GLN A 44 9.05 -5.52 -14.82
CA GLN A 44 9.70 -6.80 -15.12
C GLN A 44 8.99 -7.96 -14.43
N ASN A 45 8.65 -7.82 -13.15
CA ASN A 45 7.93 -8.84 -12.40
C ASN A 45 6.52 -9.10 -12.99
N ILE A 46 5.81 -8.06 -13.36
CA ILE A 46 4.50 -8.17 -14.00
C ILE A 46 4.62 -8.91 -15.34
N ARG A 47 5.61 -8.54 -16.15
CA ARG A 47 5.86 -9.19 -17.43
C ARG A 47 6.13 -10.69 -17.28
N MET A 48 6.90 -11.09 -16.30
CA MET A 48 7.21 -12.50 -16.06
C MET A 48 6.01 -13.31 -15.61
N ARG A 49 5.12 -12.72 -14.80
CA ARG A 49 3.97 -13.44 -14.23
C ARG A 49 2.72 -13.42 -15.12
N LYS A 50 2.55 -12.37 -15.92
CA LYS A 50 1.27 -12.05 -16.57
C LYS A 50 1.37 -11.89 -18.09
N VAL A 51 2.35 -12.54 -18.71
CA VAL A 51 2.65 -12.44 -20.15
C VAL A 51 1.44 -12.74 -21.05
N HIS A 52 0.49 -13.57 -20.61
CA HIS A 52 -0.63 -14.01 -21.44
C HIS A 52 -1.93 -13.25 -21.18
N GLN A 53 -1.91 -12.23 -20.35
CA GLN A 53 -3.11 -11.44 -20.07
C GLN A 53 -3.22 -10.29 -21.07
N GLY A 54 -4.38 -10.18 -21.72
CA GLY A 54 -4.65 -9.08 -22.63
C GLY A 54 -4.38 -7.72 -22.02
N VAL A 55 -3.84 -6.78 -22.80
CA VAL A 55 -3.35 -5.50 -22.31
C VAL A 55 -4.35 -4.39 -22.67
N ASN A 56 -4.94 -3.78 -21.64
CA ASN A 56 -5.57 -2.47 -21.73
C ASN A 56 -5.04 -1.58 -20.60
N LYS A 57 -5.27 -0.27 -20.69
CA LYS A 57 -4.75 0.69 -19.71
C LYS A 57 -5.27 0.42 -18.30
N GLY A 58 -6.55 0.10 -18.15
CA GLY A 58 -7.15 -0.20 -16.86
C GLY A 58 -6.54 -1.43 -16.20
N ARG A 59 -6.37 -2.49 -16.96
CA ARG A 59 -5.73 -3.71 -16.48
C ARG A 59 -4.26 -3.51 -16.18
N PHE A 60 -3.55 -2.71 -16.99
CA PHE A 60 -2.17 -2.35 -16.72
C PHE A 60 -2.04 -1.64 -15.37
N LEU A 61 -2.85 -0.63 -15.12
CA LEU A 61 -2.85 0.09 -13.84
C LEU A 61 -3.19 -0.82 -12.67
N PHE A 62 -4.18 -1.69 -12.85
CA PHE A 62 -4.53 -2.71 -11.87
C PHE A 62 -3.33 -3.60 -11.52
N ASN A 63 -2.68 -4.16 -12.53
CA ASN A 63 -1.52 -5.02 -12.33
C ASN A 63 -0.36 -4.28 -11.67
N PHE A 64 -0.11 -3.05 -12.09
CA PHE A 64 0.96 -2.21 -11.56
C PHE A 64 0.75 -1.90 -10.07
N VAL A 65 -0.44 -1.43 -9.72
CA VAL A 65 -0.77 -1.07 -8.34
C VAL A 65 -0.83 -2.29 -7.43
N THR A 66 -1.45 -3.37 -7.88
CA THR A 66 -1.57 -4.58 -7.07
C THR A 66 -0.21 -5.26 -6.84
N GLU A 67 0.75 -5.08 -7.73
CA GLU A 67 2.09 -5.63 -7.56
C GLU A 67 2.79 -5.04 -6.34
N PHE A 68 2.70 -3.73 -6.09
CA PHE A 68 3.32 -3.15 -4.91
C PHE A 68 2.48 -3.25 -3.64
N LEU A 69 1.23 -3.66 -3.72
CA LEU A 69 0.39 -3.96 -2.54
C LEU A 69 0.43 -5.44 -2.14
N GLU A 70 1.01 -6.31 -2.96
CA GLU A 70 0.91 -7.77 -2.79
C GLU A 70 1.50 -8.27 -1.47
N ARG A 71 2.59 -7.67 -1.01
CA ARG A 71 3.27 -8.09 0.23
C ARG A 71 2.75 -7.42 1.50
N ASP A 72 1.86 -6.47 1.37
CA ASP A 72 1.47 -5.63 2.49
C ASP A 72 0.69 -6.40 3.56
N TYR A 73 -0.08 -7.41 3.17
CA TYR A 73 -0.73 -8.32 4.12
C TYR A 73 0.27 -9.09 4.98
N GLU A 74 1.34 -9.59 4.37
CA GLU A 74 2.42 -10.29 5.08
C GLU A 74 3.13 -9.36 6.07
N ILE A 75 3.35 -8.10 5.66
CA ILE A 75 3.96 -7.09 6.53
C ILE A 75 3.06 -6.84 7.75
N LEU A 76 1.77 -6.65 7.54
CA LEU A 76 0.81 -6.41 8.62
C LEU A 76 0.66 -7.63 9.53
N ASP A 77 0.63 -8.84 8.99
CA ASP A 77 0.62 -10.07 9.78
C ASP A 77 1.89 -10.19 10.64
N SER A 78 3.05 -9.86 10.10
CA SER A 78 4.31 -9.84 10.84
C SER A 78 4.27 -8.83 11.99
N MET A 79 3.70 -7.65 11.76
CA MET A 79 3.52 -6.63 12.80
C MET A 79 2.57 -7.09 13.90
N GLU A 80 1.50 -7.78 13.53
CA GLU A 80 0.56 -8.38 14.48
C GLU A 80 1.26 -9.39 15.39
N HIS A 81 2.07 -10.28 14.83
CA HIS A 81 2.85 -11.25 15.60
C HIS A 81 3.83 -10.56 16.56
N THR A 82 4.45 -9.48 16.12
CA THR A 82 5.33 -8.67 16.96
C THR A 82 4.58 -8.06 18.15
N LEU A 83 3.38 -7.51 17.92
CA LEU A 83 2.51 -6.98 18.97
C LEU A 83 2.07 -8.06 19.96
N MET A 84 1.72 -9.24 19.49
CA MET A 84 1.36 -10.38 20.33
C MET A 84 2.52 -10.82 21.21
N SER A 85 3.73 -10.88 20.67
CA SER A 85 4.95 -11.18 21.43
C SER A 85 5.23 -10.13 22.50
N MET A 86 5.03 -8.86 22.16
CA MET A 86 5.19 -7.76 23.13
C MET A 86 4.18 -7.87 24.28
N GLU A 87 2.94 -8.23 23.98
CA GLU A 87 1.90 -8.44 24.99
C GLU A 87 2.26 -9.57 25.94
N GLU A 88 2.76 -10.69 25.43
CA GLU A 88 3.23 -11.81 26.24
C GLU A 88 4.41 -11.43 27.15
N GLU A 89 5.40 -10.69 26.63
CA GLU A 89 6.52 -10.19 27.41
C GLU A 89 6.06 -9.25 28.51
N ALA A 90 5.12 -8.36 28.24
CA ALA A 90 4.57 -7.42 29.21
C ALA A 90 3.84 -8.12 30.35
N SER A 91 3.17 -9.24 30.09
CA SER A 91 2.47 -10.02 31.11
C SER A 91 3.40 -10.81 32.03
N GLN A 92 4.64 -11.10 31.59
CA GLN A 92 5.61 -11.93 32.31
C GLN A 92 6.65 -11.15 33.09
N ARG A 93 6.89 -9.88 32.76
CA ARG A 93 7.92 -9.04 33.36
C ARG A 93 7.42 -7.59 33.47
N GLU A 94 7.63 -6.97 34.61
CA GLU A 94 7.59 -5.51 34.73
C GLU A 94 8.77 -4.93 33.92
N THR A 95 8.56 -4.69 32.63
CA THR A 95 9.60 -4.12 31.78
C THR A 95 9.32 -2.65 31.50
N GLU A 96 10.18 -1.80 32.04
CA GLU A 96 10.19 -0.35 31.86
C GLU A 96 10.38 0.07 30.38
N ASN A 97 10.90 -0.82 29.52
CA ASN A 97 11.30 -0.51 28.14
C ASN A 97 10.22 -0.86 27.08
N TYR A 98 9.02 -1.19 27.50
CA TYR A 98 7.97 -1.65 26.63
C TYR A 98 7.50 -0.56 25.64
N GLN A 99 7.36 0.67 26.12
CA GLN A 99 6.94 1.80 25.30
C GLN A 99 7.96 2.16 24.22
N GLU A 100 9.25 2.03 24.53
CA GLU A 100 10.33 2.30 23.57
C GLU A 100 10.29 1.33 22.38
N LYS A 101 9.93 0.06 22.61
CA LYS A 101 9.77 -0.93 21.56
C LYS A 101 8.49 -0.73 20.75
N LEU A 102 7.44 -0.26 21.39
CA LEU A 102 6.12 -0.06 20.78
C LEU A 102 6.08 1.17 19.87
N MET A 103 6.78 2.25 20.24
CA MET A 103 6.75 3.51 19.47
C MET A 103 7.18 3.38 18.01
N PRO A 104 8.29 2.70 17.67
CA PRO A 104 8.66 2.52 16.26
C PRO A 104 7.60 1.79 15.45
N LEU A 105 7.03 0.73 16.01
CA LEU A 105 5.98 -0.06 15.36
C LEU A 105 4.72 0.77 15.13
N ARG A 106 4.34 1.59 16.10
CA ARG A 106 3.21 2.51 15.99
C ARG A 106 3.43 3.53 14.86
N ARG A 107 4.64 4.08 14.74
CA ARG A 107 4.99 5.01 13.66
C ARG A 107 4.89 4.35 12.29
N GLU A 108 5.37 3.13 12.17
CA GLU A 108 5.26 2.34 10.94
C GLU A 108 3.79 2.10 10.56
N LEU A 109 2.95 1.73 11.53
CA LEU A 109 1.52 1.53 11.31
C LEU A 109 0.80 2.81 10.89
N LEU A 110 1.13 3.95 11.50
CA LEU A 110 0.58 5.24 11.11
C LEU A 110 0.97 5.62 9.68
N THR A 111 2.21 5.37 9.30
CA THR A 111 2.72 5.60 7.94
C THR A 111 1.97 4.73 6.93
N LEU A 112 1.79 3.45 7.22
CA LEU A 112 1.07 2.54 6.35
C LEU A 112 -0.40 2.90 6.23
N ARG A 113 -1.06 3.28 7.32
CA ARG A 113 -2.46 3.71 7.27
C ARG A 113 -2.65 4.93 6.36
N SER A 114 -1.78 5.92 6.49
CA SER A 114 -1.80 7.10 5.63
C SER A 114 -1.58 6.74 4.16
N TYR A 115 -0.63 5.86 3.90
CA TYR A 115 -0.34 5.35 2.56
C TYR A 115 -1.53 4.61 1.94
N TYR A 116 -2.18 3.72 2.68
CA TYR A 116 -3.35 3.00 2.16
C TYR A 116 -4.53 3.95 1.91
N ASN A 117 -4.69 4.97 2.74
CA ASN A 117 -5.70 6.00 2.50
C ASN A 117 -5.43 6.77 1.20
N GLU A 118 -4.18 7.12 0.92
CA GLU A 118 -3.77 7.72 -0.36
C GLU A 118 -4.09 6.79 -1.54
N MET A 119 -3.91 5.48 -1.37
CA MET A 119 -4.22 4.49 -2.40
C MET A 119 -5.74 4.35 -2.64
N VAL A 120 -6.55 4.44 -1.59
CA VAL A 120 -8.00 4.49 -1.72
C VAL A 120 -8.42 5.71 -2.54
N ASP A 121 -7.89 6.88 -2.23
CA ASP A 121 -8.18 8.11 -2.96
C ASP A 121 -7.73 8.03 -4.42
N PHE A 122 -6.57 7.47 -4.67
CA PHE A 122 -6.07 7.23 -6.03
C PHE A 122 -7.03 6.36 -6.84
N ALA A 123 -7.49 5.25 -6.27
CA ALA A 123 -8.43 4.36 -6.93
C ALA A 123 -9.78 5.04 -7.19
N LYS A 124 -10.29 5.80 -6.24
CA LYS A 124 -11.54 6.57 -6.41
C LYS A 124 -11.43 7.60 -7.54
N ASN A 125 -10.32 8.29 -7.63
CA ASN A 125 -10.10 9.25 -8.71
C ASN A 125 -10.10 8.57 -10.09
N LEU A 126 -9.55 7.36 -10.19
CA LEU A 126 -9.61 6.58 -11.43
C LEU A 126 -11.03 6.11 -11.75
N GLU A 127 -11.80 5.72 -10.73
CA GLU A 127 -13.21 5.29 -10.89
C GLU A 127 -14.11 6.42 -11.40
N GLU A 128 -13.88 7.65 -10.97
CA GLU A 128 -14.61 8.83 -11.41
C GLU A 128 -14.50 9.02 -12.93
N ASN A 129 -13.35 8.66 -13.51
CA ASN A 129 -13.12 8.66 -14.94
C ASN A 129 -13.57 9.97 -15.64
N GLU A 130 -13.25 11.11 -15.02
CA GLU A 130 -13.68 12.44 -15.50
C GLU A 130 -13.33 12.69 -16.95
N ASN A 131 -12.16 12.25 -17.38
CA ASN A 131 -11.69 12.45 -18.76
C ASN A 131 -12.22 11.41 -19.75
N GLY A 132 -12.92 10.40 -19.27
CA GLY A 132 -13.44 9.33 -20.14
C GLY A 132 -12.36 8.48 -20.80
N TYR A 133 -11.16 8.38 -20.19
CA TYR A 133 -10.05 7.63 -20.77
C TYR A 133 -10.19 6.12 -20.63
N PHE A 134 -11.05 5.67 -19.73
CA PHE A 134 -11.28 4.26 -19.46
C PHE A 134 -12.68 3.83 -19.86
N ARG A 135 -12.79 2.61 -20.40
CA ARG A 135 -14.10 2.01 -20.70
C ARG A 135 -14.76 1.54 -19.41
N LYS A 136 -16.08 1.47 -19.40
CA LYS A 136 -16.87 1.03 -18.24
C LYS A 136 -16.39 -0.30 -17.65
N LYS A 137 -15.96 -1.23 -18.49
CA LYS A 137 -15.41 -2.53 -18.04
C LYS A 137 -14.09 -2.40 -17.26
N GLN A 138 -13.32 -1.35 -17.50
CA GLN A 138 -12.03 -1.12 -16.83
C GLN A 138 -12.20 -0.53 -15.44
N ILE A 139 -13.30 0.15 -15.18
CA ILE A 139 -13.57 0.78 -13.88
C ILE A 139 -13.66 -0.26 -12.75
N SER A 140 -14.11 -1.48 -13.06
CA SER A 140 -14.14 -2.57 -12.09
C SER A 140 -12.75 -2.94 -11.52
N TYR A 141 -11.69 -2.75 -12.30
CA TYR A 141 -10.32 -2.93 -11.80
C TYR A 141 -9.97 -1.93 -10.70
N PHE A 142 -10.40 -0.68 -10.85
CA PHE A 142 -10.13 0.38 -9.89
C PHE A 142 -10.93 0.17 -8.60
N ASP A 143 -12.15 -0.31 -8.71
CA ASP A 143 -12.96 -0.73 -7.56
C ASP A 143 -12.27 -1.83 -6.75
N THR A 144 -11.66 -2.79 -7.42
CA THR A 144 -10.88 -3.86 -6.75
C THR A 144 -9.64 -3.30 -6.05
N ILE A 145 -8.94 -2.33 -6.64
CA ILE A 145 -7.81 -1.65 -6.00
C ILE A 145 -8.28 -0.93 -4.73
N GLU A 146 -9.39 -0.20 -4.83
CA GLU A 146 -9.99 0.51 -3.70
C GLU A 146 -10.32 -0.45 -2.55
N ASP A 147 -10.97 -1.57 -2.85
CA ASP A 147 -11.31 -2.59 -1.85
C ASP A 147 -10.08 -3.17 -1.16
N ARG A 148 -9.03 -3.47 -1.91
CA ARG A 148 -7.77 -3.99 -1.35
C ARG A 148 -7.09 -2.97 -0.44
N ALA A 149 -6.99 -1.73 -0.89
CA ALA A 149 -6.39 -0.65 -0.11
C ALA A 149 -7.21 -0.37 1.16
N ASP A 150 -8.53 -0.39 1.05
CA ASP A 150 -9.44 -0.20 2.18
C ASP A 150 -9.29 -1.31 3.23
N ARG A 151 -9.18 -2.56 2.82
CA ARG A 151 -8.94 -3.68 3.74
C ARG A 151 -7.59 -3.56 4.46
N LEU A 152 -6.55 -3.16 3.74
CA LEU A 152 -5.23 -2.91 4.33
C LEU A 152 -5.28 -1.76 5.33
N MET A 153 -5.98 -0.68 5.00
CA MET A 153 -6.19 0.46 5.88
C MET A 153 -6.93 0.04 7.16
N ASN A 154 -7.98 -0.75 7.02
CA ASN A 154 -8.77 -1.26 8.16
C ASN A 154 -7.95 -2.20 9.05
N LYS A 155 -7.15 -3.09 8.46
CA LYS A 155 -6.22 -3.96 9.21
C LYS A 155 -5.21 -3.12 10.00
N THR A 156 -4.66 -2.10 9.38
CA THR A 156 -3.72 -1.17 10.02
C THR A 156 -4.36 -0.45 11.20
N ALA A 157 -5.60 0.02 11.05
CA ALA A 157 -6.36 0.65 12.12
C ALA A 157 -6.61 -0.31 13.29
N GLN A 158 -6.93 -1.58 13.01
CA GLN A 158 -7.09 -2.61 14.03
C GLN A 158 -5.80 -2.87 14.80
N LEU A 159 -4.66 -2.90 14.10
CA LEU A 159 -3.36 -3.09 14.74
C LEU A 159 -2.95 -1.88 15.59
N LEU A 160 -3.27 -0.66 15.15
CA LEU A 160 -3.08 0.55 15.97
C LEU A 160 -3.91 0.51 17.26
N GLU A 161 -5.15 0.09 17.17
CA GLU A 161 -6.02 -0.08 18.33
C GLU A 161 -5.47 -1.15 19.27
N TYR A 162 -5.02 -2.27 18.74
CA TYR A 162 -4.37 -3.32 19.50
C TYR A 162 -3.09 -2.84 20.20
N ALA A 163 -2.27 -2.03 19.51
CA ALA A 163 -1.09 -1.42 20.08
C ALA A 163 -1.40 -0.52 21.29
N GLU A 164 -2.49 0.24 21.24
CA GLU A 164 -2.95 1.03 22.39
C GLU A 164 -3.38 0.15 23.57
N GLN A 165 -4.08 -0.95 23.31
CA GLN A 165 -4.46 -1.91 24.36
C GLN A 165 -3.23 -2.54 25.03
N VAL A 166 -2.23 -2.88 24.26
CA VAL A 166 -0.96 -3.44 24.75
C VAL A 166 -0.22 -2.43 25.61
N LYS A 167 -0.26 -1.14 25.25
CA LYS A 167 0.35 -0.06 26.02
C LYS A 167 -0.28 0.09 27.42
N ASP A 168 -1.59 -0.11 27.51
CA ASP A 168 -2.35 0.10 28.73
C ASP A 168 -2.35 -1.16 29.65
N ALA A 169 -1.83 -2.27 29.15
CA ALA A 169 -1.66 -3.49 29.94
C ALA A 169 -0.39 -3.40 30.82
#